data_2d0b9c71c7c2f9a3ea339abad6981df5
#
_entry.id   2d0b9c71c7c2f9a3ea339abad6981df5
#
_cell.length_a   1.000
_cell.length_b   1.000
_cell.length_c   1.000
_cell.angle_alpha   90.00
_cell.angle_beta   90.00
_cell.angle_gamma   90.00
#
_symmetry.space_group_name_H-M   'P 1'
#
loop_
_entity.id
_entity.type
_entity.pdbx_description
1 polymer ?
#
loop_
_entity_poly.entity_id
_entity_poly.type
_entity_poly.pdbx_seq_one_letter_code
_entity_poly.pdbx_strand_id
1 'polypeptide(L)'
;MKVLLMVLAVVSIFSTTGCVSSKEIASEKELYNQNVPPGQCRILAQVLKIDSILPTNNGNDPCSKAPCTALVKIKNLIENRAGSVLNNGDTLKTKFAFTLNPTNKETFPTLNESLPGLTEGSTFEADIQLLPTNPSSTTKEKVYLIYGYKKIN
;
A
#
# COMPACT_ATOMS: atom_id res chain seq x y z
N MET A 1 42.00 56.16 44.31
CA MET A 1 41.57 54.77 44.47
C MET A 1 40.09 54.67 44.07
N LYS A 2 39.78 54.24 42.88
CA LYS A 2 38.40 53.96 42.39
C LYS A 2 38.34 52.57 41.89
N VAL A 3 37.62 51.74 42.62
CA VAL A 3 37.37 50.32 42.26
C VAL A 3 36.25 50.28 41.22
N LEU A 4 36.57 49.79 40.01
CA LEU A 4 35.64 49.66 38.94
C LEU A 4 35.04 48.22 39.02
N LEU A 5 33.77 48.14 39.41
CA LEU A 5 32.99 46.92 39.44
C LEU A 5 32.53 46.58 38.01
N MET A 6 33.13 45.55 37.38
CA MET A 6 32.62 44.97 36.15
C MET A 6 31.49 43.95 36.47
N VAL A 7 30.29 44.31 36.07
CA VAL A 7 29.15 43.42 36.11
C VAL A 7 29.14 42.59 34.79
N LEU A 8 29.45 41.31 34.87
CA LEU A 8 29.30 40.35 33.76
C LEU A 8 27.86 39.92 33.68
N ALA A 9 27.17 40.41 32.65
CA ALA A 9 25.85 39.92 32.29
C ALA A 9 26.00 38.57 31.51
N VAL A 10 25.65 37.49 32.17
CA VAL A 10 25.55 36.16 31.51
C VAL A 10 24.21 36.09 30.81
N VAL A 11 24.24 36.20 29.49
CA VAL A 11 23.06 35.97 28.64
C VAL A 11 22.92 34.46 28.45
N SER A 12 22.00 33.85 29.18
CA SER A 12 21.61 32.44 29.00
C SER A 12 20.71 32.35 27.78
N ILE A 13 21.26 31.83 26.65
CA ILE A 13 20.50 31.49 25.47
C ILE A 13 19.84 30.14 25.75
N PHE A 14 18.55 30.14 26.07
CA PHE A 14 17.72 28.93 26.09
C PHE A 14 17.47 28.48 24.66
N SER A 15 18.26 27.53 24.19
CA SER A 15 17.97 26.77 23.00
C SER A 15 16.81 25.82 23.30
N THR A 16 15.59 26.19 22.92
CA THR A 16 14.44 25.30 22.90
C THR A 16 14.62 24.32 21.72
N THR A 17 15.30 23.21 21.98
CA THR A 17 15.24 22.06 21.12
C THR A 17 13.83 21.49 21.18
N GLY A 18 13.01 21.85 20.18
CA GLY A 18 11.70 21.24 19.96
C GLY A 18 11.91 19.74 19.72
N CYS A 19 11.54 18.92 20.70
CA CYS A 19 11.33 17.50 20.49
C CYS A 19 10.19 17.33 19.49
N VAL A 20 10.53 17.11 18.24
CA VAL A 20 9.60 16.57 17.26
C VAL A 20 9.17 15.20 17.79
N SER A 21 7.91 15.10 18.14
CA SER A 21 7.32 13.92 18.75
C SER A 21 7.50 12.72 17.82
N SER A 22 8.31 11.78 18.22
CA SER A 22 8.58 10.50 17.51
C SER A 22 7.36 9.56 17.46
N LYS A 23 6.19 10.01 17.91
CA LYS A 23 4.97 9.19 17.97
C LYS A 23 4.28 8.99 16.62
N GLU A 24 4.40 9.92 15.67
CA GLU A 24 3.77 9.77 14.35
C GLU A 24 4.51 8.77 13.44
N ILE A 25 5.82 8.65 13.60
CA ILE A 25 6.64 7.73 12.78
C ILE A 25 6.47 6.27 13.24
N ALA A 26 6.16 6.03 14.51
CA ALA A 26 5.97 4.67 15.04
C ALA A 26 4.67 4.02 14.55
N SER A 27 3.58 4.78 14.40
CA SER A 27 2.28 4.26 13.95
C SER A 27 2.30 3.81 12.48
N GLU A 28 3.08 4.48 11.63
CA GLU A 28 3.19 4.13 10.21
C GLU A 28 4.05 2.88 9.97
N LYS A 29 4.97 2.58 10.87
CA LYS A 29 5.89 1.43 10.78
C LYS A 29 5.27 0.13 11.31
N GLU A 30 4.28 0.21 12.21
CA GLU A 30 3.68 -0.98 12.82
C GLU A 30 2.75 -1.76 11.87
N LEU A 31 2.10 -1.12 10.90
CA LEU A 31 1.20 -1.81 9.97
C LEU A 31 1.93 -2.77 9.01
N TYR A 32 3.21 -2.55 8.76
CA TYR A 32 4.03 -3.32 7.82
C TYR A 32 5.07 -4.24 8.48
N ASN A 33 5.11 -4.31 9.81
CA ASN A 33 5.99 -5.25 10.51
C ASN A 33 5.35 -6.64 10.68
N GLN A 34 4.20 -6.90 10.05
CA GLN A 34 3.60 -8.22 10.02
C GLN A 34 4.34 -9.08 9.00
N ASN A 35 4.73 -10.27 9.44
CA ASN A 35 5.29 -11.27 8.54
C ASN A 35 4.32 -11.54 7.40
N VAL A 36 4.84 -11.61 6.18
CA VAL A 36 4.04 -12.00 5.01
C VAL A 36 3.41 -13.37 5.26
N PRO A 37 2.10 -13.54 5.09
CA PRO A 37 1.44 -14.83 5.28
C PRO A 37 2.02 -15.92 4.35
N PRO A 38 2.04 -17.19 4.78
CA PRO A 38 2.39 -18.30 3.89
C PRO A 38 1.55 -18.28 2.61
N GLY A 39 2.16 -18.56 1.47
CA GLY A 39 1.48 -18.57 0.17
C GLY A 39 1.31 -17.19 -0.47
N GLN A 40 1.85 -16.14 0.14
CA GLN A 40 1.81 -14.77 -0.39
C GLN A 40 3.20 -14.22 -0.69
N CYS A 41 3.25 -13.18 -1.50
CA CYS A 41 4.44 -12.39 -1.77
C CYS A 41 4.15 -10.92 -1.47
N ARG A 42 5.09 -10.22 -0.83
CA ARG A 42 5.05 -8.77 -0.67
C ARG A 42 5.81 -8.09 -1.79
N ILE A 43 5.15 -7.19 -2.48
CA ILE A 43 5.70 -6.46 -3.62
C ILE A 43 5.54 -4.95 -3.45
N LEU A 44 6.51 -4.21 -3.98
CA LEU A 44 6.33 -2.83 -4.39
C LEU A 44 6.01 -2.84 -5.89
N ALA A 45 4.86 -2.30 -6.28
CA ALA A 45 4.40 -2.35 -7.65
C ALA A 45 3.89 -1.00 -8.16
N GLN A 46 3.85 -0.85 -9.47
CA GLN A 46 3.28 0.31 -10.14
C GLN A 46 2.11 -0.14 -11.01
N VAL A 47 0.99 0.58 -10.93
CA VAL A 47 -0.16 0.39 -11.83
C VAL A 47 0.23 0.85 -13.23
N LEU A 48 0.18 -0.06 -14.20
CA LEU A 48 0.42 0.25 -15.62
C LEU A 48 -0.87 0.63 -16.33
N LYS A 49 -1.93 -0.16 -16.08
CA LYS A 49 -3.22 0.01 -16.74
C LYS A 49 -4.32 -0.48 -15.83
N ILE A 50 -5.42 0.23 -15.78
CA ILE A 50 -6.64 -0.17 -15.09
C ILE A 50 -7.59 -0.74 -16.13
N ASP A 51 -8.10 -1.95 -15.88
CA ASP A 51 -9.08 -2.57 -16.77
C ASP A 51 -10.44 -1.86 -16.63
N SER A 52 -11.23 -1.95 -17.67
CA SER A 52 -12.62 -1.47 -17.66
C SER A 52 -13.43 -2.18 -16.58
N ILE A 53 -14.52 -1.55 -16.13
CA ILE A 53 -15.50 -2.17 -15.23
C ILE A 53 -15.98 -3.49 -15.86
N LEU A 54 -15.87 -4.58 -15.10
CA LEU A 54 -16.35 -5.87 -15.54
C LEU A 54 -17.88 -5.92 -15.36
N PRO A 55 -18.65 -6.17 -16.41
CA PRO A 55 -20.07 -6.44 -16.24
C PRO A 55 -20.22 -7.72 -15.42
N THR A 56 -20.67 -7.59 -14.18
CA THR A 56 -20.99 -8.75 -13.33
C THR A 56 -22.50 -8.97 -13.38
N ASN A 57 -22.92 -10.23 -13.37
CA ASN A 57 -24.34 -10.60 -13.35
C ASN A 57 -25.01 -10.23 -12.01
N ASN A 58 -24.23 -9.78 -11.03
CA ASN A 58 -24.69 -9.38 -9.71
C ASN A 58 -24.43 -7.88 -9.51
N GLY A 59 -25.46 -7.04 -9.71
CA GLY A 59 -25.39 -5.58 -9.59
C GLY A 59 -24.98 -5.06 -8.20
N ASN A 60 -24.90 -5.94 -7.20
CA ASN A 60 -24.38 -5.62 -5.85
C ASN A 60 -22.88 -5.82 -5.71
N ASP A 61 -22.22 -6.41 -6.71
CA ASP A 61 -20.76 -6.53 -6.70
C ASP A 61 -20.13 -5.13 -6.89
N PRO A 62 -19.25 -4.68 -5.98
CA PRO A 62 -18.55 -3.41 -6.13
C PRO A 62 -17.81 -3.28 -7.48
N CYS A 63 -17.31 -4.39 -8.02
CA CYS A 63 -16.60 -4.41 -9.30
C CYS A 63 -17.52 -4.17 -10.51
N SER A 64 -18.86 -4.19 -10.33
CA SER A 64 -19.81 -3.78 -11.35
C SER A 64 -19.97 -2.26 -11.47
N LYS A 65 -19.51 -1.51 -10.44
CA LYS A 65 -19.66 -0.06 -10.34
C LYS A 65 -18.34 0.68 -10.52
N ALA A 66 -17.22 0.03 -10.23
CA ALA A 66 -15.88 0.61 -10.33
C ALA A 66 -14.85 -0.48 -10.67
N PRO A 67 -13.70 -0.11 -11.29
CA PRO A 67 -12.67 -1.08 -11.65
C PRO A 67 -12.10 -1.81 -10.42
N CYS A 68 -11.90 -3.12 -10.55
CA CYS A 68 -11.26 -3.96 -9.54
C CYS A 68 -10.04 -4.71 -10.08
N THR A 69 -9.71 -4.57 -11.36
CA THR A 69 -8.59 -5.27 -11.99
C THR A 69 -7.63 -4.30 -12.63
N ALA A 70 -6.35 -4.62 -12.55
CA ALA A 70 -5.29 -3.83 -13.14
C ALA A 70 -4.12 -4.69 -13.59
N LEU A 71 -3.38 -4.18 -14.57
CA LEU A 71 -2.06 -4.65 -14.94
C LEU A 71 -1.05 -3.86 -14.12
N VAL A 72 -0.19 -4.56 -13.37
CA VAL A 72 0.82 -3.92 -12.52
C VAL A 72 2.21 -4.44 -12.85
N LYS A 73 3.23 -3.60 -12.67
CA LYS A 73 4.64 -3.96 -12.81
C LYS A 73 5.30 -4.04 -11.45
N ILE A 74 5.96 -5.15 -11.15
CA ILE A 74 6.77 -5.31 -9.94
C ILE A 74 8.00 -4.38 -10.05
N LYS A 75 8.09 -3.42 -9.14
CA LYS A 75 9.28 -2.57 -9.00
C LYS A 75 10.32 -3.24 -8.08
N ASN A 76 9.82 -3.89 -7.02
CA ASN A 76 10.65 -4.62 -6.08
C ASN A 76 9.86 -5.78 -5.46
N LEU A 77 10.44 -6.97 -5.44
CA LEU A 77 9.94 -8.12 -4.69
C LEU A 77 10.56 -8.07 -3.29
N ILE A 78 9.75 -7.68 -2.30
CA ILE A 78 10.22 -7.45 -0.93
C ILE A 78 10.38 -8.77 -0.19
N GLU A 79 9.35 -9.63 -0.26
CA GLU A 79 9.37 -10.95 0.38
C GLU A 79 8.56 -11.96 -0.45
N ASN A 80 9.07 -13.18 -0.58
CA ASN A 80 8.41 -14.26 -1.33
C ASN A 80 8.22 -15.50 -0.44
N ARG A 81 7.00 -15.69 0.05
CA ARG A 81 6.59 -16.87 0.83
C ARG A 81 5.62 -17.79 0.07
N ALA A 82 5.34 -17.46 -1.18
CA ALA A 82 4.47 -18.28 -2.04
C ALA A 82 5.22 -19.38 -2.78
N GLY A 83 6.56 -19.37 -2.81
CA GLY A 83 7.34 -20.27 -3.66
C GLY A 83 7.13 -20.01 -5.16
N SER A 84 6.49 -18.90 -5.52
CA SER A 84 6.26 -18.52 -6.91
C SER A 84 7.51 -17.90 -7.52
N VAL A 85 7.73 -18.15 -8.82
CA VAL A 85 8.82 -17.50 -9.57
C VAL A 85 8.32 -16.13 -10.02
N LEU A 86 8.56 -15.11 -9.19
CA LEU A 86 8.31 -13.72 -9.49
C LEU A 86 9.64 -12.95 -9.44
N ASN A 87 9.81 -11.99 -10.34
CA ASN A 87 11.01 -11.19 -10.44
C ASN A 87 10.67 -9.70 -10.52
N ASN A 88 11.64 -8.87 -10.17
CA ASN A 88 11.56 -7.44 -10.43
C ASN A 88 11.41 -7.20 -11.94
N GLY A 89 10.49 -6.33 -12.30
CA GLY A 89 10.16 -6.04 -13.70
C GLY A 89 9.01 -6.85 -14.28
N ASP A 90 8.60 -7.96 -13.64
CA ASP A 90 7.47 -8.76 -14.09
C ASP A 90 6.18 -7.93 -14.11
N THR A 91 5.34 -8.24 -15.10
CA THR A 91 4.02 -7.64 -15.25
C THR A 91 2.96 -8.66 -14.86
N LEU A 92 2.09 -8.27 -13.94
CA LEU A 92 1.07 -9.16 -13.37
C LEU A 92 -0.32 -8.59 -13.63
N LYS A 93 -1.26 -9.50 -13.93
CA LYS A 93 -2.68 -9.20 -13.83
C LYS A 93 -3.13 -9.36 -12.38
N THR A 94 -3.70 -8.30 -11.82
CA THR A 94 -4.13 -8.29 -10.42
C THR A 94 -5.63 -8.03 -10.32
N LYS A 95 -6.27 -8.70 -9.36
CA LYS A 95 -7.64 -8.45 -8.92
C LYS A 95 -7.60 -7.91 -7.50
N PHE A 96 -8.20 -6.78 -7.26
CA PHE A 96 -8.35 -6.19 -5.93
C PHE A 96 -9.64 -6.69 -5.29
N ALA A 97 -9.60 -7.00 -4.01
CA ALA A 97 -10.79 -7.36 -3.23
C ALA A 97 -11.76 -6.19 -3.07
N PHE A 98 -11.26 -4.96 -3.25
CA PHE A 98 -12.02 -3.71 -3.27
C PHE A 98 -11.80 -3.00 -4.60
N THR A 99 -12.58 -1.94 -4.85
CA THR A 99 -12.42 -1.13 -6.07
C THR A 99 -11.12 -0.33 -6.03
N LEU A 100 -10.60 0.02 -7.20
CA LEU A 100 -9.45 0.90 -7.36
C LEU A 100 -9.78 2.38 -7.07
N ASN A 101 -11.07 2.75 -6.99
CA ASN A 101 -11.47 4.06 -6.52
C ASN A 101 -11.23 4.19 -4.99
N PRO A 102 -11.14 5.42 -4.45
CA PRO A 102 -11.10 5.63 -3.01
C PRO A 102 -12.28 4.94 -2.33
N THR A 103 -12.01 4.22 -1.25
CA THR A 103 -13.01 3.48 -0.50
C THR A 103 -13.13 4.00 0.92
N ASN A 104 -14.31 3.87 1.52
CA ASN A 104 -14.56 4.22 2.91
C ASN A 104 -15.44 3.15 3.58
N LYS A 105 -15.61 3.27 4.89
CA LYS A 105 -16.41 2.34 5.68
C LYS A 105 -17.91 2.38 5.38
N GLU A 106 -18.41 3.47 4.81
CA GLU A 106 -19.82 3.58 4.40
C GLU A 106 -20.09 2.68 3.20
N THR A 107 -19.15 2.67 2.23
CA THR A 107 -19.27 1.84 1.03
C THR A 107 -18.85 0.39 1.29
N PHE A 108 -17.88 0.19 2.19
CA PHE A 108 -17.33 -1.12 2.53
C PHE A 108 -17.22 -1.28 4.06
N PRO A 109 -18.29 -1.70 4.76
CA PRO A 109 -18.31 -1.80 6.23
C PRO A 109 -17.26 -2.75 6.82
N THR A 110 -16.79 -3.72 6.04
CA THR A 110 -15.77 -4.71 6.44
C THR A 110 -14.33 -4.21 6.30
N LEU A 111 -14.14 -3.02 5.76
CA LEU A 111 -12.81 -2.43 5.67
C LEU A 111 -12.31 -2.01 7.05
N ASN A 112 -11.11 -2.45 7.41
CA ASN A 112 -10.43 -1.97 8.61
C ASN A 112 -10.01 -0.51 8.45
N GLU A 113 -9.52 -0.14 7.26
CA GLU A 113 -9.04 1.20 6.92
C GLU A 113 -9.54 1.64 5.54
N SER A 114 -9.71 2.96 5.37
CA SER A 114 -10.04 3.53 4.07
C SER A 114 -8.85 3.42 3.12
N LEU A 115 -9.12 3.00 1.88
CA LEU A 115 -8.11 2.92 0.84
C LEU A 115 -8.13 4.19 -0.02
N PRO A 116 -6.98 4.82 -0.29
CA PRO A 116 -6.92 6.12 -0.97
C PRO A 116 -7.24 6.07 -2.47
N GLY A 117 -7.41 4.86 -3.02
CA GLY A 117 -7.58 4.65 -4.45
C GLY A 117 -6.25 4.66 -5.22
N LEU A 118 -6.25 3.94 -6.35
CA LEU A 118 -5.11 3.83 -7.26
C LEU A 118 -5.52 4.29 -8.65
N THR A 119 -4.60 5.00 -9.30
CA THR A 119 -4.69 5.43 -10.70
C THR A 119 -3.52 4.85 -11.48
N GLU A 120 -3.58 4.89 -12.79
CA GLU A 120 -2.42 4.54 -13.62
C GLU A 120 -1.22 5.40 -13.22
N GLY A 121 -0.06 4.78 -13.12
CA GLY A 121 1.17 5.38 -12.61
C GLY A 121 1.33 5.33 -11.07
N SER A 122 0.27 5.09 -10.30
CA SER A 122 0.37 4.96 -8.83
C SER A 122 1.33 3.84 -8.44
N THR A 123 2.17 4.11 -7.43
CA THR A 123 3.04 3.11 -6.79
C THR A 123 2.42 2.68 -5.47
N PHE A 124 2.46 1.39 -5.17
CA PHE A 124 1.88 0.83 -3.96
C PHE A 124 2.64 -0.41 -3.49
N GLU A 125 2.55 -0.68 -2.20
CA GLU A 125 3.01 -1.93 -1.58
C GLU A 125 1.80 -2.79 -1.23
N ALA A 126 1.88 -4.10 -1.49
CA ALA A 126 0.82 -5.04 -1.18
C ALA A 126 1.33 -6.46 -1.03
N ASP A 127 0.58 -7.27 -0.27
CA ASP A 127 0.70 -8.72 -0.28
C ASP A 127 -0.20 -9.29 -1.37
N ILE A 128 0.38 -10.10 -2.25
CA ILE A 128 -0.30 -10.72 -3.39
C ILE A 128 -0.36 -12.23 -3.23
N GLN A 129 -1.47 -12.80 -3.65
CA GLN A 129 -1.69 -14.24 -3.66
C GLN A 129 -2.14 -14.71 -5.04
N LEU A 130 -1.53 -15.77 -5.56
CA LEU A 130 -1.99 -16.37 -6.81
C LEU A 130 -3.39 -16.94 -6.62
N LEU A 131 -4.35 -16.51 -7.46
CA LEU A 131 -5.67 -17.14 -7.50
C LEU A 131 -5.58 -18.52 -8.11
N PRO A 132 -6.26 -19.53 -7.53
CA PRO A 132 -6.39 -20.82 -8.15
C PRO A 132 -7.02 -20.68 -9.55
N THR A 133 -6.34 -21.18 -10.56
CA THR A 133 -6.92 -21.24 -11.91
C THR A 133 -7.99 -22.30 -11.95
N ASN A 134 -9.18 -21.96 -12.47
CA ASN A 134 -10.20 -22.97 -12.70
C ASN A 134 -9.67 -23.91 -13.80
N PRO A 135 -9.59 -25.24 -13.55
CA PRO A 135 -9.08 -26.20 -14.53
C PRO A 135 -9.92 -26.24 -15.83
N SER A 136 -11.16 -25.79 -15.78
CA SER A 136 -12.05 -25.68 -16.96
C SER A 136 -11.85 -24.39 -17.76
N SER A 137 -11.00 -23.45 -17.29
CA SER A 137 -10.73 -22.22 -18.01
C SER A 137 -9.74 -22.46 -19.15
N THR A 138 -10.12 -22.09 -20.35
CA THR A 138 -9.25 -22.11 -21.54
C THR A 138 -8.10 -21.10 -21.45
N THR A 139 -8.21 -20.10 -20.59
CA THR A 139 -7.18 -19.10 -20.34
C THR A 139 -6.31 -19.51 -19.16
N LYS A 140 -5.04 -19.84 -19.44
CA LYS A 140 -4.00 -20.12 -18.43
C LYS A 140 -3.44 -18.83 -17.80
N GLU A 141 -4.17 -17.73 -17.87
CA GLU A 141 -3.71 -16.45 -17.34
C GLU A 141 -3.64 -16.50 -15.82
N LYS A 142 -2.46 -16.19 -15.25
CA LYS A 142 -2.27 -16.10 -13.81
C LYS A 142 -2.80 -14.75 -13.33
N VAL A 143 -3.74 -14.78 -12.39
CA VAL A 143 -4.29 -13.60 -11.75
C VAL A 143 -3.90 -13.59 -10.27
N TYR A 144 -3.42 -12.47 -9.77
CA TYR A 144 -3.04 -12.31 -8.38
C TYR A 144 -4.06 -11.46 -7.63
N LEU A 145 -4.48 -11.93 -6.45
CA LEU A 145 -5.42 -11.24 -5.58
C LEU A 145 -4.68 -10.33 -4.61
N ILE A 146 -5.24 -9.14 -4.40
CA ILE A 146 -4.78 -8.13 -3.46
C ILE A 146 -5.95 -7.79 -2.52
N TYR A 147 -5.78 -8.04 -1.22
CA TYR A 147 -6.80 -7.74 -0.20
C TYR A 147 -6.68 -6.32 0.36
N GLY A 148 -5.51 -5.74 0.31
CA GLY A 148 -5.23 -4.40 0.79
C GLY A 148 -3.90 -3.89 0.23
N TYR A 149 -3.68 -2.60 0.30
CA TYR A 149 -2.45 -1.99 -0.19
C TYR A 149 -2.14 -0.71 0.56
N LYS A 150 -0.85 -0.35 0.59
CA LYS A 150 -0.38 0.96 1.00
C LYS A 150 0.07 1.72 -0.25
N LYS A 151 -0.55 2.87 -0.54
CA LYS A 151 -0.10 3.76 -1.61
C LYS A 151 1.19 4.45 -1.18
N ILE A 152 2.17 4.45 -2.07
CA ILE A 152 3.45 5.14 -1.88
C ILE A 152 3.43 6.42 -2.69
N ASN A 153 3.69 7.53 -2.05
CA ASN A 153 3.75 8.86 -2.67
C ASN A 153 5.14 9.14 -3.25
#